data_1b95461f6119bee9273a22c6a9fda4ce
#
_entry.id   1b95461f6119bee9273a22c6a9fda4ce
#
_cell.length_a   1.000
_cell.length_b   1.000
_cell.length_c   1.000
_cell.angle_alpha   90.00
_cell.angle_beta   90.00
_cell.angle_gamma   90.00
#
_symmetry.space_group_name_H-M   'P 1'
#
loop_
_entity.id
_entity.type
_entity.pdbx_description
1 polymer ?
#
loop_
_entity_poly.entity_id
_entity_poly.type
_entity_poly.pdbx_seq_one_letter_code
_entity_poly.pdbx_strand_id
1 'polypeptide(L)'
;DQTKLRVLANAARSAGKQHRETTLAELIFSAAKQRGRQHIDLREPKRVHIVGVGGPGMSAVATVLVEMGHQVSGSDIRRSELITRLENLGITINIGHNPEVVLGCDFVTGSPAIAESNIEYRKARDLSIRVLSRAETLASICRCATSVGVAGTHGKTTTSSMLTTILLGAGKNPSYLIGGDVISLNRGASWSNGELFVVEADESD
;
A
#
# COMPACT_ATOMS: atom_id res chain seq x y z
N ASP A 1 -25.27 -28.33 -2.85
CA ASP A 1 -24.93 -29.57 -2.16
C ASP A 1 -23.88 -29.28 -1.09
N GLN A 2 -24.32 -29.23 0.17
CA GLN A 2 -23.49 -28.88 1.34
C GLN A 2 -22.30 -29.85 1.51
N THR A 3 -22.41 -31.07 1.06
CA THR A 3 -21.36 -32.07 1.15
C THR A 3 -20.18 -31.74 0.23
N LYS A 4 -20.44 -31.26 -0.99
CA LYS A 4 -19.40 -30.83 -1.93
C LYS A 4 -18.68 -29.57 -1.45
N LEU A 5 -19.42 -28.64 -0.85
CA LEU A 5 -18.81 -27.43 -0.24
C LEU A 5 -17.91 -27.77 0.96
N ARG A 6 -18.29 -28.73 1.80
CA ARG A 6 -17.42 -29.22 2.90
C ARG A 6 -16.17 -29.91 2.39
N VAL A 7 -16.25 -30.72 1.33
CA VAL A 7 -15.10 -31.38 0.72
C VAL A 7 -14.14 -30.37 0.12
N LEU A 8 -14.65 -29.35 -0.60
CA LEU A 8 -13.84 -28.26 -1.15
C LEU A 8 -13.21 -27.40 -0.05
N ALA A 9 -13.96 -27.07 1.01
CA ALA A 9 -13.42 -26.32 2.15
C ALA A 9 -12.34 -27.11 2.92
N ASN A 10 -12.48 -28.43 3.05
CA ASN A 10 -11.48 -29.28 3.66
C ASN A 10 -10.25 -29.47 2.78
N ALA A 11 -10.43 -29.59 1.45
CA ALA A 11 -9.33 -29.63 0.50
C ALA A 11 -8.55 -28.31 0.47
N ALA A 12 -9.24 -27.18 0.49
CA ALA A 12 -8.61 -25.85 0.59
C ALA A 12 -7.88 -25.67 1.92
N ARG A 13 -8.43 -26.15 3.04
CA ARG A 13 -7.74 -26.14 4.34
C ARG A 13 -6.53 -27.06 4.36
N SER A 14 -6.57 -28.21 3.69
CA SER A 14 -5.47 -29.16 3.60
C SER A 14 -4.35 -28.62 2.71
N ALA A 15 -4.68 -28.04 1.56
CA ALA A 15 -3.73 -27.36 0.68
C ALA A 15 -3.11 -26.14 1.38
N GLY A 16 -3.90 -25.38 2.15
CA GLY A 16 -3.41 -24.27 2.96
C GLY A 16 -2.54 -24.69 4.15
N LYS A 17 -2.55 -25.97 4.59
CA LYS A 17 -1.68 -26.43 5.66
C LYS A 17 -0.22 -26.62 5.24
N GLN A 18 0.06 -26.86 3.96
CA GLN A 18 1.42 -27.01 3.44
C GLN A 18 2.17 -25.66 3.30
N HIS A 19 1.45 -24.52 3.34
CA HIS A 19 2.02 -23.18 3.29
C HIS A 19 1.85 -22.38 4.60
N ARG A 20 1.53 -23.05 5.72
CA ARG A 20 1.13 -22.40 6.97
C ARG A 20 2.25 -22.02 7.93
N GLU A 21 3.51 -22.24 7.61
CA GLU A 21 4.58 -21.84 8.51
C GLU A 21 4.94 -20.36 8.43
N THR A 22 4.45 -19.66 7.41
CA THR A 22 4.56 -18.20 7.34
C THR A 22 3.31 -17.60 6.74
N THR A 23 2.52 -16.88 7.54
CA THR A 23 1.47 -16.01 7.00
C THR A 23 2.15 -14.89 6.20
N LEU A 24 1.50 -14.39 5.14
CA LEU A 24 2.02 -13.27 4.34
C LEU A 24 2.39 -12.08 5.24
N ALA A 25 1.61 -11.84 6.29
CA ALA A 25 1.95 -10.85 7.31
C ALA A 25 3.29 -11.18 7.99
N GLU A 26 3.54 -12.46 8.34
CA GLU A 26 4.82 -12.89 8.94
C GLU A 26 5.96 -12.86 7.92
N LEU A 27 5.71 -13.09 6.62
CA LEU A 27 6.69 -12.90 5.56
C LEU A 27 7.03 -11.43 5.37
N ILE A 28 6.03 -10.56 5.30
CA ILE A 28 6.21 -9.10 5.29
C ILE A 28 6.90 -8.66 6.59
N PHE A 29 6.50 -9.19 7.76
CA PHE A 29 7.11 -8.89 9.06
C PHE A 29 8.50 -9.50 9.22
N SER A 30 8.78 -10.71 8.71
CA SER A 30 10.10 -11.31 8.78
C SER A 30 11.07 -10.66 7.80
N ALA A 31 10.63 -10.33 6.60
CA ALA A 31 11.39 -9.51 5.67
C ALA A 31 11.66 -8.11 6.26
N ALA A 32 10.70 -7.54 6.97
CA ALA A 32 10.86 -6.30 7.72
C ALA A 32 11.83 -6.45 8.91
N LYS A 33 11.82 -7.57 9.63
CA LYS A 33 12.66 -7.84 10.80
C LYS A 33 14.14 -8.12 10.44
N GLN A 34 14.39 -8.74 9.29
CA GLN A 34 15.76 -9.09 8.84
C GLN A 34 16.65 -7.88 8.49
N ARG A 35 16.07 -6.67 8.29
CA ARG A 35 16.82 -5.46 7.93
C ARG A 35 16.83 -4.35 8.98
N GLY A 36 16.42 -4.60 10.23
CA GLY A 36 16.30 -3.53 11.24
C GLY A 36 15.25 -2.48 10.87
N ARG A 37 14.22 -2.85 10.13
CA ARG A 37 13.27 -1.97 9.46
C ARG A 37 12.39 -1.21 10.43
N GLN A 38 12.34 0.09 10.22
CA GLN A 38 11.54 1.02 10.99
C GLN A 38 10.13 1.06 10.40
N HIS A 39 9.12 0.70 11.16
CA HIS A 39 7.73 1.02 10.85
C HIS A 39 7.33 2.31 11.57
N ILE A 40 6.35 3.00 10.98
CA ILE A 40 5.76 4.22 11.54
C ILE A 40 4.35 3.90 12.01
N ASP A 41 3.97 4.45 13.14
CA ASP A 41 2.57 4.42 13.57
C ASP A 41 1.77 5.45 12.75
N LEU A 42 0.85 4.94 11.93
CA LEU A 42 -0.01 5.70 11.04
C LEU A 42 -1.42 5.92 11.62
N ARG A 43 -1.66 5.60 12.88
CA ARG A 43 -2.95 5.89 13.54
C ARG A 43 -3.14 7.37 13.82
N GLU A 44 -2.03 8.11 13.92
CA GLU A 44 -2.03 9.56 14.08
C GLU A 44 -1.63 10.26 12.77
N PRO A 45 -2.24 11.42 12.45
CA PRO A 45 -1.90 12.17 11.24
C PRO A 45 -0.40 12.45 11.12
N LYS A 46 0.16 12.26 9.93
CA LYS A 46 1.56 12.47 9.60
C LYS A 46 1.70 13.35 8.36
N ARG A 47 2.83 14.00 8.24
CA ARG A 47 3.25 14.69 7.01
C ARG A 47 4.18 13.77 6.24
N VAL A 48 3.76 13.39 5.04
CA VAL A 48 4.42 12.36 4.22
C VAL A 48 4.81 12.95 2.88
N HIS A 49 6.03 12.68 2.44
CA HIS A 49 6.42 12.97 1.06
C HIS A 49 6.70 11.68 0.29
N ILE A 50 6.18 11.59 -0.94
CA ILE A 50 6.27 10.40 -1.79
C ILE A 50 7.05 10.71 -3.06
N VAL A 51 8.22 10.11 -3.22
CA VAL A 51 9.07 10.26 -4.41
C VAL A 51 8.66 9.27 -5.49
N GLY A 52 8.40 9.76 -6.71
CA GLY A 52 7.86 8.93 -7.80
C GLY A 52 6.38 8.59 -7.60
N VAL A 53 5.60 9.56 -7.11
CA VAL A 53 4.18 9.38 -6.71
C VAL A 53 3.26 9.05 -7.88
N GLY A 54 3.63 9.40 -9.12
CA GLY A 54 2.84 9.13 -10.33
C GLY A 54 2.91 7.68 -10.81
N GLY A 55 3.74 6.83 -10.21
CA GLY A 55 3.73 5.39 -10.48
C GLY A 55 2.48 4.71 -9.91
N PRO A 56 1.94 3.65 -10.57
CA PRO A 56 0.66 3.02 -10.17
C PRO A 56 0.64 2.59 -8.71
N GLY A 57 1.70 1.92 -8.25
CA GLY A 57 1.79 1.45 -6.87
C GLY A 57 1.89 2.57 -5.84
N MET A 58 2.64 3.65 -6.15
CA MET A 58 2.81 4.76 -5.22
C MET A 58 1.60 5.69 -5.21
N SER A 59 0.90 5.86 -6.35
CA SER A 59 -0.35 6.61 -6.39
C SER A 59 -1.45 5.95 -5.56
N ALA A 60 -1.50 4.61 -5.55
CA ALA A 60 -2.42 3.87 -4.68
C ALA A 60 -2.09 4.06 -3.19
N VAL A 61 -0.80 3.99 -2.82
CA VAL A 61 -0.34 4.29 -1.45
C VAL A 61 -0.68 5.73 -1.05
N ALA A 62 -0.44 6.71 -1.95
CA ALA A 62 -0.77 8.12 -1.72
C ALA A 62 -2.26 8.32 -1.44
N THR A 63 -3.12 7.68 -2.23
CA THR A 63 -4.58 7.71 -2.05
C THR A 63 -4.98 7.20 -0.68
N VAL A 64 -4.48 6.02 -0.29
CA VAL A 64 -4.77 5.43 1.04
C VAL A 64 -4.31 6.36 2.16
N LEU A 65 -3.09 6.90 2.11
CA LEU A 65 -2.56 7.78 3.15
C LEU A 65 -3.37 9.07 3.29
N VAL A 66 -3.80 9.69 2.18
CA VAL A 66 -4.67 10.88 2.23
C VAL A 66 -6.03 10.55 2.84
N GLU A 67 -6.64 9.44 2.45
CA GLU A 67 -7.93 9.01 3.00
C GLU A 67 -7.85 8.57 4.47
N MET A 68 -6.65 8.17 4.96
CA MET A 68 -6.36 7.97 6.38
C MET A 68 -6.24 9.30 7.17
N GLY A 69 -6.23 10.45 6.50
CA GLY A 69 -6.11 11.77 7.13
C GLY A 69 -4.69 12.31 7.25
N HIS A 70 -3.70 11.70 6.56
CA HIS A 70 -2.34 12.23 6.51
C HIS A 70 -2.23 13.41 5.54
N GLN A 71 -1.28 14.32 5.81
CA GLN A 71 -0.88 15.35 4.86
C GLN A 71 0.14 14.77 3.90
N VAL A 72 -0.29 14.53 2.66
CA VAL A 72 0.55 13.90 1.64
C VAL A 72 1.02 14.93 0.62
N SER A 73 2.29 14.90 0.31
CA SER A 73 2.90 15.57 -0.84
C SER A 73 3.67 14.56 -1.69
N GLY A 74 3.97 14.90 -2.92
CA GLY A 74 4.76 14.00 -3.76
C GLY A 74 5.57 14.72 -4.82
N SER A 75 6.51 14.00 -5.40
CA SER A 75 7.27 14.43 -6.58
C SER A 75 7.25 13.37 -7.66
N ASP A 76 7.30 13.82 -8.92
CA ASP A 76 7.48 12.94 -10.07
C ASP A 76 8.17 13.70 -11.20
N ILE A 77 8.84 13.00 -12.11
CA ILE A 77 9.55 13.63 -13.24
C ILE A 77 8.62 14.03 -14.37
N ARG A 78 7.41 13.48 -14.44
CA ARG A 78 6.43 13.72 -15.52
C ARG A 78 5.02 13.87 -14.99
N ARG A 79 4.24 14.72 -15.63
CA ARG A 79 2.79 14.76 -15.43
C ARG A 79 2.12 13.53 -16.06
N SER A 80 1.09 13.03 -15.39
CA SER A 80 0.25 11.92 -15.84
C SER A 80 -1.19 12.12 -15.35
N GLU A 81 -2.12 11.33 -15.87
CA GLU A 81 -3.50 11.34 -15.36
C GLU A 81 -3.57 10.93 -13.88
N LEU A 82 -2.69 10.02 -13.44
CA LEU A 82 -2.61 9.62 -12.02
C LEU A 82 -2.24 10.83 -11.14
N ILE A 83 -1.28 11.65 -11.57
CA ILE A 83 -0.92 12.88 -10.86
C ILE A 83 -2.10 13.83 -10.77
N THR A 84 -2.84 14.05 -11.87
CA THR A 84 -4.03 14.90 -11.85
C THR A 84 -5.10 14.36 -10.89
N ARG A 85 -5.30 13.04 -10.83
CA ARG A 85 -6.21 12.43 -9.85
C ARG A 85 -5.75 12.67 -8.41
N LEU A 86 -4.44 12.57 -8.13
CA LEU A 86 -3.88 12.83 -6.80
C LEU A 86 -4.00 14.31 -6.39
N GLU A 87 -3.77 15.24 -7.32
CA GLU A 87 -3.98 16.68 -7.10
C GLU A 87 -5.45 16.96 -6.73
N ASN A 88 -6.41 16.31 -7.39
CA ASN A 88 -7.85 16.41 -7.06
C ASN A 88 -8.20 15.86 -5.66
N LEU A 89 -7.38 14.98 -5.10
CA LEU A 89 -7.47 14.50 -3.71
C LEU A 89 -6.80 15.47 -2.71
N GLY A 90 -6.27 16.60 -3.17
CA GLY A 90 -5.60 17.59 -2.32
C GLY A 90 -4.12 17.31 -2.07
N ILE A 91 -3.50 16.39 -2.81
CA ILE A 91 -2.07 16.10 -2.70
C ILE A 91 -1.28 17.17 -3.46
N THR A 92 -0.33 17.81 -2.79
CA THR A 92 0.58 18.76 -3.45
C THR A 92 1.67 18.00 -4.20
N ILE A 93 1.74 18.19 -5.52
CA ILE A 93 2.69 17.49 -6.38
C ILE A 93 3.73 18.46 -6.95
N ASN A 94 5.00 18.11 -6.78
CA ASN A 94 6.12 18.80 -7.43
C ASN A 94 6.55 18.03 -8.69
N ILE A 95 6.62 18.71 -9.84
CA ILE A 95 7.17 18.10 -11.07
C ILE A 95 8.66 18.40 -11.10
N GLY A 96 9.46 17.35 -11.18
CA GLY A 96 10.91 17.36 -10.93
C GLY A 96 11.24 17.05 -9.47
N HIS A 97 12.53 16.94 -9.17
CA HIS A 97 13.01 16.70 -7.81
C HIS A 97 13.51 17.99 -7.16
N ASN A 98 13.06 18.23 -5.92
CA ASN A 98 13.46 19.38 -5.11
C ASN A 98 13.73 18.92 -3.67
N PRO A 99 14.96 19.07 -3.15
CA PRO A 99 15.29 18.62 -1.80
C PRO A 99 14.51 19.35 -0.69
N GLU A 100 13.99 20.56 -0.94
CA GLU A 100 13.28 21.33 0.07
C GLU A 100 11.86 20.84 0.35
N VAL A 101 11.29 20.00 -0.53
CA VAL A 101 9.91 19.48 -0.35
C VAL A 101 9.78 18.51 0.83
N VAL A 102 10.90 17.97 1.32
CA VAL A 102 10.90 17.05 2.48
C VAL A 102 10.94 17.77 3.82
N LEU A 103 11.07 19.09 3.82
CA LEU A 103 11.14 19.86 5.07
C LEU A 103 9.87 19.70 5.91
N GLY A 104 10.07 19.32 7.16
CA GLY A 104 8.97 19.13 8.12
C GLY A 104 8.12 17.90 7.87
N CYS A 105 8.55 16.95 7.01
CA CYS A 105 7.91 15.64 6.88
C CYS A 105 8.29 14.75 8.08
N ASP A 106 7.35 13.90 8.50
CA ASP A 106 7.60 12.85 9.50
C ASP A 106 8.36 11.67 8.88
N PHE A 107 8.09 11.39 7.60
CA PHE A 107 8.83 10.42 6.82
C PHE A 107 8.70 10.69 5.31
N VAL A 108 9.62 10.10 4.57
CA VAL A 108 9.64 10.07 3.10
C VAL A 108 9.54 8.62 2.64
N THR A 109 8.81 8.37 1.58
CA THR A 109 8.75 7.06 0.92
C THR A 109 8.79 7.24 -0.59
N GLY A 110 8.92 6.16 -1.34
CA GLY A 110 8.90 6.30 -2.79
C GLY A 110 8.93 4.98 -3.54
N SER A 111 8.88 5.10 -4.86
CA SER A 111 8.92 3.97 -5.77
C SER A 111 10.26 3.22 -5.67
N PRO A 112 10.26 1.87 -5.73
CA PRO A 112 11.48 1.08 -5.85
C PRO A 112 12.35 1.45 -7.07
N ALA A 113 11.76 2.08 -8.09
CA ALA A 113 12.49 2.55 -9.27
C ALA A 113 13.33 3.80 -9.03
N ILE A 114 13.16 4.49 -7.89
CA ILE A 114 13.92 5.68 -7.55
C ILE A 114 15.25 5.28 -6.93
N ALA A 115 16.33 5.81 -7.48
CA ALA A 115 17.67 5.54 -6.98
C ALA A 115 17.88 6.07 -5.56
N GLU A 116 18.60 5.33 -4.74
CA GLU A 116 18.98 5.73 -3.37
C GLU A 116 19.77 7.06 -3.31
N SER A 117 20.40 7.45 -4.42
CA SER A 117 21.11 8.73 -4.58
C SER A 117 20.20 9.92 -4.89
N ASN A 118 18.87 9.72 -4.96
CA ASN A 118 17.92 10.81 -5.20
C ASN A 118 18.12 11.95 -4.19
N ILE A 119 18.03 13.20 -4.65
CA ILE A 119 18.34 14.39 -3.84
C ILE A 119 17.36 14.57 -2.68
N GLU A 120 16.09 14.16 -2.83
CA GLU A 120 15.07 14.22 -1.78
C GLU A 120 15.35 13.18 -0.70
N TYR A 121 15.76 11.95 -1.07
CA TYR A 121 16.17 10.93 -0.09
C TYR A 121 17.43 11.35 0.68
N ARG A 122 18.43 11.95 -0.01
CA ARG A 122 19.63 12.45 0.67
C ARG A 122 19.28 13.54 1.65
N LYS A 123 18.50 14.55 1.23
CA LYS A 123 18.08 15.65 2.11
C LYS A 123 17.28 15.13 3.31
N ALA A 124 16.39 14.17 3.12
CA ALA A 124 15.64 13.56 4.22
C ALA A 124 16.58 12.92 5.25
N ARG A 125 17.59 12.14 4.78
CA ARG A 125 18.59 11.53 5.67
C ARG A 125 19.43 12.55 6.40
N ASP A 126 19.88 13.60 5.73
CA ASP A 126 20.65 14.71 6.32
C ASP A 126 19.87 15.40 7.46
N LEU A 127 18.54 15.45 7.33
CA LEU A 127 17.63 15.99 8.34
C LEU A 127 17.17 14.95 9.38
N SER A 128 17.70 13.72 9.33
CA SER A 128 17.26 12.59 10.17
C SER A 128 15.78 12.25 9.99
N ILE A 129 15.18 12.61 8.85
CA ILE A 129 13.83 12.20 8.47
C ILE A 129 13.92 10.76 7.96
N ARG A 130 13.02 9.91 8.42
CA ARG A 130 12.98 8.49 8.01
C ARG A 130 12.67 8.36 6.53
N VAL A 131 13.43 7.52 5.83
CA VAL A 131 13.15 7.13 4.46
C VAL A 131 12.71 5.67 4.48
N LEU A 132 11.44 5.43 4.18
CA LEU A 132 10.84 4.10 4.13
C LEU A 132 10.75 3.61 2.70
N SER A 133 10.95 2.32 2.50
CA SER A 133 10.60 1.66 1.24
C SER A 133 9.07 1.58 1.09
N ARG A 134 8.60 1.30 -0.14
CA ARG A 134 7.18 1.02 -0.38
C ARG A 134 6.67 -0.11 0.52
N ALA A 135 7.42 -1.20 0.65
CA ALA A 135 7.06 -2.34 1.50
C ALA A 135 6.92 -1.95 2.99
N GLU A 136 7.83 -1.12 3.52
CA GLU A 136 7.76 -0.64 4.91
C GLU A 136 6.55 0.28 5.14
N THR A 137 6.23 1.12 4.15
CA THR A 137 5.06 1.98 4.18
C THR A 137 3.78 1.15 4.16
N LEU A 138 3.71 0.17 3.25
CA LEU A 138 2.57 -0.75 3.15
C LEU A 138 2.40 -1.58 4.43
N ALA A 139 3.49 -2.09 5.00
CA ALA A 139 3.46 -2.79 6.28
C ALA A 139 2.96 -1.90 7.43
N SER A 140 3.27 -0.60 7.40
CA SER A 140 2.76 0.38 8.38
C SER A 140 1.25 0.59 8.22
N ILE A 141 0.75 0.69 6.99
CA ILE A 141 -0.69 0.77 6.68
C ILE A 141 -1.41 -0.49 7.16
N CYS A 142 -0.87 -1.69 6.84
CA CYS A 142 -1.46 -2.97 7.24
C CYS A 142 -1.66 -3.11 8.75
N ARG A 143 -0.88 -2.42 9.57
CA ARG A 143 -1.01 -2.42 11.03
C ARG A 143 -2.18 -1.60 11.56
N CYS A 144 -2.79 -0.76 10.72
CA CYS A 144 -3.91 0.10 11.10
C CYS A 144 -5.27 -0.59 10.98
N ALA A 145 -5.34 -1.78 10.34
CA ALA A 145 -6.56 -2.56 10.17
C ALA A 145 -6.29 -4.07 10.17
N THR A 146 -7.32 -4.88 10.24
CA THR A 146 -7.21 -6.33 10.02
C THR A 146 -6.97 -6.59 8.54
N SER A 147 -5.74 -6.91 8.18
CA SER A 147 -5.32 -7.02 6.79
C SER A 147 -5.49 -8.41 6.22
N VAL A 148 -6.02 -8.48 4.99
CA VAL A 148 -6.12 -9.69 4.17
C VAL A 148 -5.23 -9.52 2.96
N GLY A 149 -4.08 -10.21 2.97
CA GLY A 149 -3.12 -10.18 1.87
C GLY A 149 -3.45 -11.20 0.79
N VAL A 150 -3.45 -10.78 -0.47
CA VAL A 150 -3.59 -11.66 -1.64
C VAL A 150 -2.25 -11.73 -2.36
N ALA A 151 -1.61 -12.90 -2.29
CA ALA A 151 -0.34 -13.17 -2.94
C ALA A 151 -0.49 -14.27 -4.00
N GLY A 152 0.45 -14.33 -4.93
CA GLY A 152 0.51 -15.36 -5.97
C GLY A 152 1.14 -14.83 -7.26
N THR A 153 1.60 -15.73 -8.12
CA THR A 153 2.22 -15.37 -9.41
C THR A 153 1.22 -14.77 -10.39
N HIS A 154 -0.03 -15.27 -10.39
CA HIS A 154 -1.11 -14.82 -11.26
C HIS A 154 -2.43 -14.67 -10.50
N GLY A 155 -3.35 -13.85 -11.01
CA GLY A 155 -4.69 -13.71 -10.49
C GLY A 155 -4.83 -12.87 -9.21
N LYS A 156 -3.77 -12.24 -8.71
CA LYS A 156 -3.79 -11.39 -7.51
C LYS A 156 -4.87 -10.30 -7.62
N THR A 157 -4.80 -9.47 -8.64
CA THR A 157 -5.73 -8.37 -8.90
C THR A 157 -7.18 -8.85 -9.01
N THR A 158 -7.41 -9.94 -9.74
CA THR A 158 -8.77 -10.52 -9.88
C THR A 158 -9.30 -11.00 -8.53
N THR A 159 -8.48 -11.73 -7.77
CA THR A 159 -8.89 -12.27 -6.46
C THR A 159 -9.14 -11.16 -5.46
N SER A 160 -8.27 -10.15 -5.39
CA SER A 160 -8.43 -8.98 -4.52
C SER A 160 -9.69 -8.19 -4.87
N SER A 161 -9.94 -7.99 -6.17
CA SER A 161 -11.13 -7.30 -6.67
C SER A 161 -12.42 -8.04 -6.33
N MET A 162 -12.44 -9.36 -6.54
CA MET A 162 -13.58 -10.22 -6.18
C MET A 162 -13.84 -10.20 -4.67
N LEU A 163 -12.80 -10.37 -3.85
CA LEU A 163 -12.91 -10.32 -2.40
C LEU A 163 -13.46 -8.97 -1.92
N THR A 164 -12.90 -7.87 -2.42
CA THR A 164 -13.37 -6.52 -2.09
C THR A 164 -14.82 -6.31 -2.47
N THR A 165 -15.22 -6.74 -3.67
CA THR A 165 -16.62 -6.64 -4.14
C THR A 165 -17.57 -7.45 -3.26
N ILE A 166 -17.19 -8.67 -2.86
CA ILE A 166 -17.99 -9.52 -1.95
C ILE A 166 -18.14 -8.84 -0.58
N LEU A 167 -17.06 -8.29 -0.03
CA LEU A 167 -17.08 -7.62 1.26
C LEU A 167 -17.94 -6.36 1.24
N LEU A 168 -17.87 -5.57 0.15
CA LEU A 168 -18.75 -4.40 -0.05
C LEU A 168 -20.21 -4.83 -0.15
N GLY A 169 -20.52 -5.87 -0.94
CA GLY A 169 -21.87 -6.43 -1.05
C GLY A 169 -22.41 -6.99 0.27
N ALA A 170 -21.53 -7.44 1.15
CA ALA A 170 -21.86 -7.88 2.51
C ALA A 170 -21.92 -6.73 3.54
N GLY A 171 -21.81 -5.47 3.12
CA GLY A 171 -21.86 -4.29 3.98
C GLY A 171 -20.67 -4.13 4.93
N LYS A 172 -19.52 -4.78 4.64
CA LYS A 172 -18.32 -4.72 5.50
C LYS A 172 -17.45 -3.48 5.28
N ASN A 173 -17.73 -2.71 4.22
CA ASN A 173 -17.01 -1.49 3.87
C ASN A 173 -15.47 -1.59 4.04
N PRO A 174 -14.78 -2.53 3.36
CA PRO A 174 -13.34 -2.72 3.53
C PRO A 174 -12.54 -1.57 2.93
N SER A 175 -11.41 -1.26 3.54
CA SER A 175 -10.31 -0.58 2.85
C SER A 175 -9.66 -1.53 1.86
N TYR A 176 -9.06 -1.01 0.77
CA TYR A 176 -8.35 -1.86 -0.18
C TYR A 176 -7.22 -1.11 -0.91
N LEU A 177 -6.20 -1.87 -1.29
CA LEU A 177 -5.12 -1.44 -2.17
C LEU A 177 -4.82 -2.59 -3.15
N ILE A 178 -5.20 -2.38 -4.42
CA ILE A 178 -5.16 -3.37 -5.49
C ILE A 178 -4.28 -2.81 -6.61
N GLY A 179 -3.50 -3.66 -7.28
CA GLY A 179 -2.44 -3.27 -8.22
C GLY A 179 -2.89 -2.57 -9.51
N GLY A 180 -4.18 -2.29 -9.68
CA GLY A 180 -4.72 -1.59 -10.86
C GLY A 180 -6.12 -1.07 -10.62
N ASP A 181 -6.61 -0.25 -11.55
CA ASP A 181 -7.98 0.23 -11.51
C ASP A 181 -8.96 -0.95 -11.66
N VAL A 182 -9.79 -1.13 -10.66
CA VAL A 182 -10.85 -2.14 -10.66
C VAL A 182 -12.09 -1.52 -11.28
N ILE A 183 -12.51 -2.01 -12.45
CA ILE A 183 -13.63 -1.44 -13.23
C ILE A 183 -14.90 -1.31 -12.37
N SER A 184 -15.23 -2.32 -11.57
CA SER A 184 -16.41 -2.32 -10.70
C SER A 184 -16.33 -1.34 -9.54
N LEU A 185 -15.11 -0.89 -9.15
CA LEU A 185 -14.86 0.01 -8.03
C LEU A 185 -14.45 1.42 -8.49
N ASN A 186 -14.22 1.60 -9.80
CA ASN A 186 -13.74 2.82 -10.46
C ASN A 186 -12.44 3.40 -9.89
N ARG A 187 -11.71 2.60 -9.08
CA ARG A 187 -10.41 2.94 -8.50
C ARG A 187 -9.72 1.71 -7.92
N GLY A 188 -8.38 1.73 -7.86
CA GLY A 188 -7.56 0.63 -7.34
C GLY A 188 -7.25 0.71 -5.85
N ALA A 189 -7.56 1.82 -5.18
CA ALA A 189 -7.27 1.99 -3.77
C ALA A 189 -8.31 2.84 -3.06
N SER A 190 -8.59 2.51 -1.81
CA SER A 190 -9.44 3.31 -0.92
C SER A 190 -9.20 2.94 0.54
N TRP A 191 -9.31 3.93 1.41
CA TRP A 191 -9.36 3.72 2.84
C TRP A 191 -10.75 4.07 3.37
N SER A 192 -11.28 3.23 4.25
CA SER A 192 -12.61 3.36 4.84
C SER A 192 -12.54 3.19 6.36
N ASN A 193 -13.66 3.40 7.03
CA ASN A 193 -13.79 3.15 8.47
C ASN A 193 -14.10 1.68 8.81
N GLY A 194 -14.03 0.76 7.83
CA GLY A 194 -14.21 -0.67 8.06
C GLY A 194 -13.00 -1.31 8.73
N GLU A 195 -13.23 -2.45 9.38
CA GLU A 195 -12.18 -3.17 10.12
C GLU A 195 -11.18 -3.89 9.20
N LEU A 196 -11.57 -4.14 7.94
CA LEU A 196 -10.80 -4.96 6.99
C LEU A 196 -10.03 -4.11 6.00
N PHE A 197 -8.81 -4.53 5.71
CA PHE A 197 -7.99 -3.98 4.63
C PHE A 197 -7.56 -5.10 3.68
N VAL A 198 -8.02 -5.06 2.44
CA VAL A 198 -7.63 -6.00 1.38
C VAL A 198 -6.43 -5.42 0.63
N VAL A 199 -5.32 -6.14 0.65
CA VAL A 199 -4.09 -5.69 0.03
C VAL A 199 -3.55 -6.75 -0.94
N GLU A 200 -3.17 -6.30 -2.14
CA GLU A 200 -2.42 -7.11 -3.08
C GLU A 200 -0.93 -7.04 -2.72
N ALA A 201 -0.34 -8.21 -2.46
CA ALA A 201 1.09 -8.31 -2.19
C ALA A 201 1.83 -8.72 -3.47
N ASP A 202 2.74 -7.87 -3.91
CA ASP A 202 3.61 -8.16 -5.04
C ASP A 202 4.99 -8.62 -4.56
N GLU A 203 5.63 -9.51 -5.33
CA GLU A 203 6.98 -10.02 -5.05
C GLU A 203 8.05 -8.92 -5.14
N SER A 204 7.72 -7.79 -5.78
CA SER A 204 8.58 -6.61 -5.91
C SER A 204 8.54 -5.67 -4.69
N ASP A 205 7.71 -5.96 -3.69
CA ASP A 205 7.55 -5.15 -2.46
C ASP A 205 8.52 -5.50 -1.33
#